data_ec642e8b9039d7c554f62c660efd22e6
#
_entry.id   ec642e8b9039d7c554f62c660efd22e6
#
_cell.length_a   1.000
_cell.length_b   1.000
_cell.length_c   1.000
_cell.angle_alpha   90.00
_cell.angle_beta   90.00
_cell.angle_gamma   90.00
#
_symmetry.space_group_name_H-M   'P 1'
#
loop_
_entity.id
_entity.type
_entity.pdbx_description
1 polymer ?
#
loop_
_entity_poly.entity_id
_entity_poly.type
_entity_poly.pdbx_seq_one_letter_code
_entity_poly.pdbx_strand_id
1 'polypeptide(L)'
;MYEKEVEQLQNIIDDSKRIVFFGGAGVSTESNIPDFRSADGLYQQKYKYSPEQIVSHSFFVRNPEGFYEFYKEKMMFLDAKPNAAHLKLAELEEAGKLTAVITQNIDGLHQAAGSKNVLELHG
;
A
#
# COMPACT_ATOMS: atom_id res chain seq x y z
N MET A 1 22.44 8.91 4.66
CA MET A 1 22.62 7.46 4.45
C MET A 1 22.28 7.05 3.03
N TYR A 2 21.22 7.60 2.42
CA TYR A 2 20.78 7.23 1.08
C TYR A 2 20.87 8.37 0.06
N GLU A 3 21.76 9.34 0.31
CA GLU A 3 21.84 10.55 -0.53
C GLU A 3 22.14 10.24 -1.99
N LYS A 4 23.04 9.29 -2.23
CA LYS A 4 23.42 8.88 -3.58
C LYS A 4 22.29 8.18 -4.31
N GLU A 5 21.58 7.30 -3.62
CA GLU A 5 20.44 6.57 -4.17
C GLU A 5 19.27 7.52 -4.44
N VAL A 6 19.05 8.50 -3.56
CA VAL A 6 18.03 9.53 -3.75
C VAL A 6 18.37 10.40 -4.96
N GLU A 7 19.63 10.79 -5.12
CA GLU A 7 20.08 11.55 -6.28
C GLU A 7 19.89 10.77 -7.58
N GLN A 8 20.23 9.49 -7.58
CA GLN A 8 20.02 8.62 -8.74
C GLN A 8 18.53 8.50 -9.11
N LEU A 9 17.68 8.29 -8.11
CA LEU A 9 16.24 8.22 -8.32
C LEU A 9 15.70 9.56 -8.84
N GLN A 10 16.16 10.68 -8.28
CA GLN A 10 15.74 12.00 -8.74
C GLN A 10 16.08 12.21 -10.22
N ASN A 11 17.30 11.83 -10.62
CA ASN A 11 17.72 11.95 -12.03
C ASN A 11 16.85 11.08 -12.95
N ILE A 12 16.51 9.87 -12.53
CA ILE A 12 15.61 8.98 -13.29
C ILE A 12 14.23 9.63 -13.46
N ILE A 13 13.69 10.20 -12.38
CA ILE A 13 12.40 10.88 -12.41
C ILE A 13 12.46 12.11 -13.34
N ASP A 14 13.52 12.91 -13.24
CA ASP A 14 13.68 14.13 -14.04
C ASP A 14 13.74 13.81 -15.53
N ASP A 15 14.42 12.74 -15.91
CA ASP A 15 14.57 12.31 -17.29
C ASP A 15 13.36 11.53 -17.83
N SER A 16 12.44 11.11 -16.97
CA SER A 16 11.30 10.30 -17.36
C SER A 16 10.10 11.16 -17.73
N LYS A 17 9.34 10.71 -18.73
CA LYS A 17 8.12 11.38 -19.20
C LYS A 17 6.87 10.55 -18.98
N ARG A 18 7.02 9.25 -18.77
CA ARG A 18 5.90 8.32 -18.56
C ARG A 18 6.30 7.33 -17.46
N ILE A 19 5.97 7.70 -16.23
CA ILE A 19 6.27 6.91 -15.05
C ILE A 19 5.04 6.09 -14.67
N VAL A 20 5.24 4.84 -14.30
CA VAL A 20 4.23 3.99 -13.66
C VAL A 20 4.80 3.58 -12.32
N PHE A 21 4.01 3.74 -11.27
CA PHE A 21 4.36 3.24 -9.94
C PHE A 21 3.62 1.92 -9.68
N PHE A 22 4.35 0.91 -9.24
CA PHE A 22 3.78 -0.34 -8.77
C PHE A 22 4.21 -0.56 -7.33
N GLY A 23 3.24 -0.71 -6.43
CA GLY A 23 3.55 -0.82 -5.01
C GLY A 23 2.58 -1.69 -4.23
N GLY A 24 3.01 -2.02 -3.02
CA GLY A 24 2.25 -2.83 -2.09
C GLY A 24 2.27 -2.23 -0.69
N ALA A 25 2.13 -3.09 0.33
CA ALA A 25 1.95 -2.69 1.72
C ALA A 25 3.10 -1.85 2.28
N GLY A 26 4.31 -2.04 1.78
CA GLY A 26 5.48 -1.29 2.24
C GLY A 26 5.36 0.22 2.05
N VAL A 27 4.60 0.69 1.05
CA VAL A 27 4.42 2.12 0.83
C VAL A 27 3.56 2.77 1.93
N SER A 28 2.76 2.00 2.64
CA SER A 28 1.84 2.51 3.67
C SER A 28 2.36 2.34 5.10
N THR A 29 3.55 1.77 5.30
CA THR A 29 4.12 1.60 6.66
C THR A 29 4.38 2.95 7.32
N GLU A 30 4.80 3.95 6.58
CA GLU A 30 4.96 5.32 7.08
C GLU A 30 3.61 6.02 7.39
N SER A 31 2.50 5.39 7.05
CA SER A 31 1.15 5.82 7.42
C SER A 31 0.59 5.02 8.59
N ASN A 32 1.44 4.29 9.31
CA ASN A 32 1.11 3.44 10.44
C ASN A 32 0.20 2.26 10.10
N ILE A 33 0.25 1.81 8.85
CA ILE A 33 -0.40 0.56 8.43
C ILE A 33 0.69 -0.50 8.32
N PRO A 34 0.69 -1.55 9.18
CA PRO A 34 1.71 -2.58 9.12
C PRO A 34 1.64 -3.36 7.80
N ASP A 35 2.77 -3.72 7.26
CA ASP A 35 2.83 -4.63 6.14
C ASP A 35 2.60 -6.08 6.62
N PHE A 36 2.67 -7.05 5.71
CA PHE A 36 2.35 -8.44 6.05
C PHE A 36 3.57 -9.23 6.55
N ARG A 37 4.75 -9.01 5.98
CA ARG A 37 5.89 -9.92 6.10
C ARG A 37 7.10 -9.37 6.82
N SER A 38 7.18 -8.08 7.12
CA SER A 38 8.28 -7.51 7.90
C SER A 38 8.26 -8.03 9.34
N ALA A 39 9.32 -7.76 10.10
CA ALA A 39 9.42 -8.21 11.50
C ALA A 39 8.24 -7.73 12.36
N ASP A 40 7.69 -6.55 12.06
CA ASP A 40 6.54 -5.97 12.76
C ASP A 40 5.23 -6.12 12.00
N GLY A 41 5.22 -6.90 10.90
CA GLY A 41 4.06 -7.04 10.03
C GLY A 41 3.01 -8.01 10.57
N LEU A 42 1.86 -8.06 9.88
CA LEU A 42 0.70 -8.86 10.29
C LEU A 42 1.02 -10.35 10.38
N TYR A 43 1.83 -10.88 9.48
CA TYR A 43 2.15 -12.31 9.48
C TYR A 43 3.06 -12.74 10.63
N GLN A 44 3.68 -11.81 11.34
CA GLN A 44 4.50 -12.09 12.51
C GLN A 44 3.70 -12.11 13.82
N GLN A 45 2.46 -11.66 13.79
CA GLN A 45 1.59 -11.64 14.97
C GLN A 45 1.00 -13.02 15.21
N LYS A 46 0.72 -13.34 16.50
CA LYS A 46 0.19 -14.64 16.87
C LYS A 46 -1.34 -14.61 16.92
N TYR A 47 -1.96 -15.49 16.14
CA TYR A 47 -3.41 -15.67 16.10
C TYR A 47 -3.76 -17.17 16.22
N LYS A 48 -5.03 -17.47 16.50
CA LYS A 48 -5.56 -18.84 16.50
C LYS A 48 -5.32 -19.53 15.14
N TYR A 49 -5.50 -18.78 14.07
CA TYR A 49 -5.15 -19.18 12.71
C TYR A 49 -4.04 -18.26 12.18
N SER A 50 -3.22 -18.74 11.26
CA SER A 50 -2.22 -17.86 10.66
C SER A 50 -2.91 -16.74 9.85
N PRO A 51 -2.38 -15.50 9.88
CA PRO A 51 -2.96 -14.43 9.06
C PRO A 51 -3.06 -14.77 7.58
N GLU A 52 -2.10 -15.52 7.05
CA GLU A 52 -2.13 -15.98 5.65
C GLU A 52 -3.36 -16.86 5.36
N GLN A 53 -3.74 -17.71 6.31
CA GLN A 53 -4.95 -18.52 6.19
C GLN A 53 -6.21 -17.65 6.26
N ILE A 54 -6.26 -16.73 7.23
CA ILE A 54 -7.45 -15.89 7.46
C ILE A 54 -7.79 -15.03 6.25
N VAL A 55 -6.78 -14.49 5.54
CA VAL A 55 -7.00 -13.65 4.36
C VAL A 55 -7.24 -14.45 3.09
N SER A 56 -7.25 -15.78 3.14
CA SER A 56 -7.50 -16.61 1.97
C SER A 56 -8.99 -16.65 1.63
N HIS A 57 -9.30 -16.79 0.34
CA HIS A 57 -10.67 -16.95 -0.13
C HIS A 57 -11.35 -18.18 0.50
N SER A 58 -10.64 -19.29 0.63
CA SER A 58 -11.19 -20.52 1.22
C SER A 58 -11.57 -20.34 2.70
N PHE A 59 -10.79 -19.59 3.46
CA PHE A 59 -11.13 -19.27 4.84
C PHE A 59 -12.38 -18.37 4.91
N PHE A 60 -12.44 -17.35 4.06
CA PHE A 60 -13.60 -16.46 3.99
C PHE A 60 -14.88 -17.23 3.73
N VAL A 61 -14.85 -18.18 2.80
CA VAL A 61 -16.04 -18.98 2.47
C VAL A 61 -16.46 -19.88 3.63
N ARG A 62 -15.49 -20.49 4.33
CA ARG A 62 -15.77 -21.43 5.43
C ARG A 62 -16.09 -20.74 6.75
N ASN A 63 -15.49 -19.60 7.01
CA ASN A 63 -15.63 -18.87 8.28
C ASN A 63 -15.65 -17.36 8.05
N PRO A 64 -16.73 -16.83 7.45
CA PRO A 64 -16.81 -15.39 7.18
C PRO A 64 -16.77 -14.53 8.45
N GLU A 65 -17.30 -15.01 9.56
CA GLU A 65 -17.26 -14.28 10.83
C GLU A 65 -15.83 -14.08 11.31
N GLY A 66 -15.01 -15.14 11.31
CA GLY A 66 -13.59 -15.06 11.68
C GLY A 66 -12.80 -14.17 10.73
N PHE A 67 -13.10 -14.19 9.44
CA PHE A 67 -12.50 -13.29 8.47
C PHE A 67 -12.82 -11.82 8.80
N TYR A 68 -14.09 -11.48 9.01
CA TYR A 68 -14.47 -10.09 9.30
C TYR A 68 -13.97 -9.60 10.65
N GLU A 69 -13.88 -10.46 11.62
CA GLU A 69 -13.29 -10.13 12.92
C GLU A 69 -11.83 -9.69 12.75
N PHE A 70 -11.04 -10.49 12.04
CA PHE A 70 -9.66 -10.14 11.71
C PHE A 70 -9.58 -8.87 10.85
N TYR A 71 -10.43 -8.76 9.82
CA TYR A 71 -10.46 -7.63 8.92
C TYR A 71 -10.70 -6.32 9.68
N LYS A 72 -11.69 -6.30 10.55
CA LYS A 72 -12.03 -5.11 11.35
C LYS A 72 -10.92 -4.74 12.32
N GLU A 73 -10.32 -5.73 12.95
CA GLU A 73 -9.30 -5.52 13.96
C GLU A 73 -7.94 -5.14 13.37
N LYS A 74 -7.56 -5.76 12.25
CA LYS A 74 -6.18 -5.72 11.74
C LYS A 74 -6.02 -5.14 10.34
N MET A 75 -7.07 -4.98 9.57
CA MET A 75 -7.00 -4.51 8.19
C MET A 75 -7.70 -3.17 7.96
N MET A 76 -8.54 -2.72 8.87
CA MET A 76 -9.20 -1.42 8.78
C MET A 76 -8.41 -0.37 9.54
N PHE A 77 -7.86 0.60 8.81
CA PHE A 77 -7.09 1.71 9.37
C PHE A 77 -7.72 3.03 8.92
N LEU A 78 -8.92 3.31 9.43
CA LEU A 78 -9.76 4.43 8.96
C LEU A 78 -9.15 5.81 9.26
N ASP A 79 -8.26 5.89 10.24
CA ASP A 79 -7.58 7.13 10.63
C ASP A 79 -6.23 7.33 9.94
N ALA A 80 -5.79 6.38 9.12
CA ALA A 80 -4.53 6.49 8.41
C ALA A 80 -4.60 7.62 7.37
N LYS A 81 -3.47 8.30 7.20
CA LYS A 81 -3.35 9.41 6.26
C LYS A 81 -2.22 9.16 5.26
N PRO A 82 -2.33 9.72 4.05
CA PRO A 82 -1.24 9.63 3.10
C PRO A 82 0.08 10.12 3.68
N ASN A 83 1.15 9.42 3.37
CA ASN A 83 2.50 9.83 3.71
C ASN A 83 3.17 10.55 2.53
N ALA A 84 4.43 10.93 2.70
CA ALA A 84 5.18 11.67 1.69
C ALA A 84 5.27 10.95 0.34
N ALA A 85 5.35 9.62 0.34
CA ALA A 85 5.38 8.86 -0.91
C ALA A 85 4.06 8.96 -1.68
N HIS A 86 2.93 8.78 -1.00
CA HIS A 86 1.60 8.94 -1.61
C HIS A 86 1.43 10.34 -2.21
N LEU A 87 1.82 11.36 -1.46
CA LEU A 87 1.70 12.76 -1.89
C LEU A 87 2.60 13.06 -3.08
N LYS A 88 3.83 12.55 -3.08
CA LYS A 88 4.75 12.75 -4.20
C LYS A 88 4.24 12.10 -5.49
N LEU A 89 3.65 10.91 -5.40
CA LEU A 89 3.09 10.23 -6.57
C LEU A 89 1.91 11.03 -7.16
N ALA A 90 1.05 11.59 -6.32
CA ALA A 90 -0.03 12.46 -6.77
C ALA A 90 0.51 13.74 -7.44
N GLU A 91 1.55 14.32 -6.87
CA GLU A 91 2.23 15.49 -7.45
C GLU A 91 2.83 15.18 -8.82
N LEU A 92 3.47 14.04 -8.99
CA LEU A 92 4.02 13.61 -10.26
C LEU A 92 2.94 13.36 -11.32
N GLU A 93 1.79 12.82 -10.92
CA GLU A 93 0.65 12.67 -11.82
C GLU A 93 0.13 14.03 -12.29
N GLU A 94 -0.05 14.96 -11.35
CA GLU A 94 -0.51 16.32 -11.68
C GLU A 94 0.47 17.04 -12.62
N ALA A 95 1.76 16.81 -12.44
CA ALA A 95 2.80 17.37 -13.32
C ALA A 95 2.85 16.70 -14.71
N GLY A 96 2.04 15.68 -14.96
CA GLY A 96 2.01 14.97 -16.23
C GLY A 96 3.13 13.96 -16.42
N LYS A 97 3.90 13.66 -15.40
CA LYS A 97 5.01 12.69 -15.45
C LYS A 97 4.59 11.27 -15.10
N LEU A 98 3.62 11.10 -14.23
CA LEU A 98 3.17 9.78 -13.77
C LEU A 98 1.83 9.43 -14.40
N THR A 99 1.79 8.30 -15.09
CA THR A 99 0.63 7.83 -15.84
C THR A 99 -0.35 7.09 -14.96
N ALA A 100 0.15 6.23 -14.06
CA ALA A 100 -0.70 5.39 -13.23
C ALA A 100 0.02 4.97 -11.96
N VAL A 101 -0.78 4.76 -10.92
CA VAL A 101 -0.39 4.00 -9.73
C VAL A 101 -1.07 2.64 -9.81
N ILE A 102 -0.31 1.57 -9.76
CA ILE A 102 -0.81 0.20 -9.67
C ILE A 102 -0.53 -0.27 -8.26
N THR A 103 -1.57 -0.59 -7.50
CA THR A 103 -1.41 -0.91 -6.08
C THR A 103 -2.04 -2.24 -5.72
N GLN A 104 -1.38 -2.97 -4.83
CA GLN A 104 -1.94 -4.13 -4.15
C GLN A 104 -2.72 -3.74 -2.89
N ASN A 105 -2.68 -2.46 -2.50
CA ASN A 105 -3.26 -1.99 -1.25
C ASN A 105 -4.76 -1.71 -1.38
N ILE A 106 -5.45 -1.89 -0.27
CA ILE A 106 -6.88 -1.61 -0.14
C ILE A 106 -7.15 -0.38 0.74
N ASP A 107 -6.10 0.34 1.12
CA ASP A 107 -6.19 1.43 2.09
C ASP A 107 -6.74 2.75 1.54
N GLY A 108 -6.79 2.91 0.22
CA GLY A 108 -7.29 4.14 -0.40
C GLY A 108 -6.40 5.36 -0.24
N LEU A 109 -5.16 5.20 0.24
CA LEU A 109 -4.29 6.34 0.54
C LEU A 109 -3.77 7.05 -0.71
N HIS A 110 -3.62 6.34 -1.83
CA HIS A 110 -3.25 6.99 -3.08
C HIS A 110 -4.34 7.96 -3.53
N GLN A 111 -5.59 7.54 -3.49
CA GLN A 111 -6.73 8.40 -3.82
C GLN A 111 -6.86 9.56 -2.83
N ALA A 112 -6.68 9.30 -1.55
CA ALA A 112 -6.72 10.33 -0.51
C ALA A 112 -5.63 11.38 -0.70
N ALA A 113 -4.48 11.00 -1.27
CA ALA A 113 -3.39 11.91 -1.59
C ALA A 113 -3.67 12.77 -2.84
N GLY A 114 -4.67 12.41 -3.65
CA GLY A 114 -5.04 13.12 -4.87
C GLY A 114 -4.72 12.40 -6.17
N SER A 115 -4.14 11.18 -6.12
CA SER A 115 -3.95 10.38 -7.32
C SER A 115 -5.29 10.00 -7.94
N LYS A 116 -5.43 10.16 -9.26
CA LYS A 116 -6.68 9.93 -9.99
C LYS A 116 -6.69 8.61 -10.73
N ASN A 117 -5.56 8.23 -11.32
CA ASN A 117 -5.46 6.97 -12.07
C ASN A 117 -4.81 5.90 -11.19
N VAL A 118 -5.59 5.29 -10.33
CA VAL A 118 -5.16 4.25 -9.39
C VAL A 118 -5.83 2.94 -9.78
N LEU A 119 -5.01 1.93 -10.03
CA LEU A 119 -5.46 0.59 -10.42
C LEU A 119 -5.26 -0.34 -9.21
N GLU A 120 -6.36 -0.70 -8.57
CA GLU A 120 -6.36 -1.55 -7.38
C GLU A 120 -6.47 -3.02 -7.79
N LEU A 121 -5.40 -3.79 -7.63
CA LEU A 121 -5.33 -5.19 -8.08
C LEU A 121 -6.16 -6.14 -7.22
N HIS A 122 -6.44 -5.77 -5.99
CA HIS A 122 -7.20 -6.61 -5.05
C HIS A 122 -8.62 -6.08 -4.77
N GLY A 123 -9.06 -5.12 -5.56
CA GLY A 123 -10.42 -4.58 -5.49
C GLY A 123 -10.63 -3.40 -4.58
#